data_87f99bbf0e3dbc6e0cb39d933891cc61
#
_entry.id   87f99bbf0e3dbc6e0cb39d933891cc61
#
_cell.length_a   1.000
_cell.length_b   1.000
_cell.length_c   1.000
_cell.angle_alpha   90.00
_cell.angle_beta   90.00
_cell.angle_gamma   90.00
#
_symmetry.space_group_name_H-M   'P 1'
#
loop_
_entity.id
_entity.type
_entity.pdbx_description
1 polymer ?
#
loop_
_entity_poly.entity_id
_entity_poly.type
_entity_poly.pdbx_seq_one_letter_code
_entity_poly.pdbx_strand_id
1 'polypeptide(L)'
;MRSDFKFRAAALAIVAALALTACGGDSAIETTESSEELVAPPVQEVQASGGFNSPVKIPSGVTFTLSEPISFRPGKFAAGQLPGQRYQEFKVDITNGSTAPVDLATLIVAGKTTSGLCVDIFDGDNGMEGAPQEPLAAGKSISFNWGLSCDGKSGEELSLVLSNEGVAIIEVTGKVA
;
A
#
# COMPACT_ATOMS: atom_id res chain seq x y z
N MET A 1 40.86 27.50 23.63
CA MET A 1 39.93 27.42 24.76
C MET A 1 39.39 25.99 24.81
N ARG A 2 39.93 25.22 25.76
CA ARG A 2 39.50 23.85 26.05
C ARG A 2 38.42 23.93 27.12
N SER A 3 37.31 23.25 26.94
CA SER A 3 36.27 23.11 27.96
C SER A 3 36.01 21.61 28.18
N ASP A 4 36.62 21.09 29.24
CA ASP A 4 36.44 19.72 29.72
C ASP A 4 35.10 19.64 30.48
N PHE A 5 34.16 18.84 30.01
CA PHE A 5 32.92 18.53 30.71
C PHE A 5 33.01 17.12 31.30
N LYS A 6 33.31 17.04 32.61
CA LYS A 6 33.29 15.78 33.35
C LYS A 6 31.89 15.43 33.80
N PHE A 7 31.30 14.38 33.26
CA PHE A 7 30.08 13.81 33.80
C PHE A 7 30.40 12.82 34.91
N ARG A 8 29.85 13.07 36.10
CA ARG A 8 29.88 12.22 37.27
C ARG A 8 28.76 11.18 37.16
N ALA A 9 29.13 9.91 37.26
CA ALA A 9 28.18 8.82 37.43
C ALA A 9 27.60 8.82 38.85
N ALA A 10 26.28 8.75 38.95
CA ALA A 10 25.58 8.42 40.19
C ALA A 10 24.81 7.12 39.99
N ALA A 11 25.32 6.06 40.62
CA ALA A 11 24.64 4.77 40.70
C ALA A 11 23.63 4.82 41.84
N LEU A 12 22.38 4.53 41.59
CA LEU A 12 21.36 4.25 42.58
C LEU A 12 20.90 2.80 42.43
N ALA A 13 21.35 1.95 43.37
CA ALA A 13 20.88 0.60 43.53
C ALA A 13 19.61 0.63 44.42
N ILE A 14 18.49 0.18 43.91
CA ILE A 14 17.30 -0.09 44.71
C ILE A 14 17.09 -1.61 44.73
N VAL A 15 17.36 -2.21 45.91
CA VAL A 15 17.05 -3.59 46.24
C VAL A 15 15.61 -3.62 46.80
N ALA A 16 14.69 -4.23 46.10
CA ALA A 16 13.37 -4.57 46.62
C ALA A 16 13.29 -6.05 46.91
N ALA A 17 13.27 -6.40 48.17
CA ALA A 17 13.00 -7.75 48.66
C ALA A 17 11.50 -8.01 48.63
N LEU A 18 11.04 -9.01 47.87
CA LEU A 18 9.68 -9.51 47.88
C LEU A 18 9.66 -10.81 48.71
N ALA A 19 8.93 -10.76 49.83
CA ALA A 19 8.65 -11.91 50.68
C ALA A 19 7.65 -12.84 49.99
N LEU A 20 8.01 -14.12 49.84
CA LEU A 20 7.09 -15.18 49.47
C LEU A 20 6.25 -15.58 50.72
N THR A 21 4.97 -15.35 50.70
CA THR A 21 4.02 -16.05 51.52
C THR A 21 3.44 -17.22 50.76
N ALA A 22 3.86 -18.41 51.13
CA ALA A 22 3.25 -19.66 50.69
C ALA A 22 1.90 -19.81 51.40
N CYS A 23 0.80 -19.87 50.63
CA CYS A 23 -0.49 -20.39 51.10
C CYS A 23 -0.93 -21.48 50.14
N GLY A 24 -0.97 -22.72 50.61
CA GLY A 24 -1.39 -23.87 49.82
C GLY A 24 -2.89 -23.79 49.56
N GLY A 25 -3.27 -24.03 48.32
CA GLY A 25 -4.61 -24.24 47.87
C GLY A 25 -4.58 -24.99 46.57
N ASP A 26 -4.90 -26.29 46.64
CA ASP A 26 -5.05 -27.19 45.51
C ASP A 26 -6.25 -26.70 44.69
N SER A 27 -5.99 -26.03 43.59
CA SER A 27 -7.01 -25.70 42.58
C SER A 27 -6.39 -26.01 41.23
N ALA A 28 -6.85 -27.12 40.66
CA ALA A 28 -6.58 -27.46 39.29
C ALA A 28 -7.01 -26.30 38.39
N ILE A 29 -6.03 -25.57 37.87
CA ILE A 29 -6.24 -24.62 36.79
C ILE A 29 -6.39 -25.45 35.51
N GLU A 30 -7.62 -25.68 35.09
CA GLU A 30 -7.90 -26.09 33.71
C GLU A 30 -7.42 -24.95 32.82
N THR A 31 -6.26 -25.15 32.22
CA THR A 31 -5.78 -24.32 31.12
C THR A 31 -6.67 -24.64 29.92
N THR A 32 -7.78 -23.91 29.79
CA THR A 32 -8.52 -23.86 28.53
C THR A 32 -7.60 -23.12 27.57
N GLU A 33 -6.82 -23.86 26.80
CA GLU A 33 -6.19 -23.34 25.59
C GLU A 33 -7.31 -22.94 24.62
N SER A 34 -7.73 -21.68 24.73
CA SER A 34 -8.51 -21.05 23.68
C SER A 34 -7.56 -20.91 22.49
N SER A 35 -7.59 -21.90 21.61
CA SER A 35 -7.05 -21.74 20.27
C SER A 35 -7.90 -20.66 19.61
N GLU A 36 -7.50 -19.40 19.73
CA GLU A 36 -7.96 -18.36 18.82
C GLU A 36 -7.52 -18.78 17.43
N GLU A 37 -8.44 -19.42 16.72
CA GLU A 37 -8.32 -19.66 15.30
C GLU A 37 -8.10 -18.29 14.65
N LEU A 38 -6.86 -18.04 14.18
CA LEU A 38 -6.52 -16.87 13.40
C LEU A 38 -7.37 -16.91 12.13
N VAL A 39 -8.57 -16.33 12.23
CA VAL A 39 -9.42 -16.13 11.05
C VAL A 39 -8.64 -15.22 10.12
N ALA A 40 -8.18 -15.77 9.00
CA ALA A 40 -7.54 -14.98 7.95
C ALA A 40 -8.48 -13.81 7.60
N PRO A 41 -7.94 -12.58 7.46
CA PRO A 41 -8.78 -11.45 7.08
C PRO A 41 -9.52 -11.80 5.78
N PRO A 42 -10.80 -11.43 5.65
CA PRO A 42 -11.58 -11.73 4.46
C PRO A 42 -10.85 -11.20 3.23
N VAL A 43 -10.66 -12.08 2.25
CA VAL A 43 -10.13 -11.67 0.94
C VAL A 43 -11.15 -10.68 0.37
N GLN A 44 -10.75 -9.43 0.22
CA GLN A 44 -11.62 -8.42 -0.40
C GLN A 44 -11.76 -8.77 -1.87
N GLU A 45 -12.97 -9.16 -2.28
CA GLU A 45 -13.27 -9.39 -3.70
C GLU A 45 -13.30 -8.06 -4.44
N VAL A 46 -12.55 -7.99 -5.54
CA VAL A 46 -12.60 -6.84 -6.46
C VAL A 46 -13.96 -6.80 -7.18
N GLN A 47 -14.46 -5.60 -7.44
CA GLN A 47 -15.76 -5.43 -8.11
C GLN A 47 -15.71 -5.77 -9.60
N ALA A 48 -14.55 -5.60 -10.24
CA ALA A 48 -14.33 -5.93 -11.65
C ALA A 48 -12.83 -6.15 -11.92
N SER A 49 -12.51 -6.85 -12.99
CA SER A 49 -11.13 -7.09 -13.42
C SER A 49 -10.96 -6.95 -14.93
N GLY A 50 -9.72 -6.72 -15.38
CA GLY A 50 -9.39 -6.58 -16.78
C GLY A 50 -7.89 -6.61 -17.06
N GLY A 51 -7.52 -6.32 -18.30
CA GLY A 51 -6.13 -6.14 -18.74
C GLY A 51 -5.77 -4.67 -18.91
N PHE A 52 -4.48 -4.39 -19.08
CA PHE A 52 -4.02 -3.06 -19.45
C PHE A 52 -4.63 -2.60 -20.80
N ASN A 53 -4.77 -1.30 -20.98
CA ASN A 53 -5.40 -0.65 -22.12
C ASN A 53 -6.89 -1.03 -22.34
N SER A 54 -7.49 -1.76 -21.41
CA SER A 54 -8.89 -2.18 -21.48
C SER A 54 -9.72 -1.43 -20.44
N PRO A 55 -10.88 -0.84 -20.81
CA PRO A 55 -11.74 -0.18 -19.84
C PRO A 55 -12.39 -1.20 -18.90
N VAL A 56 -12.25 -0.99 -17.61
CA VAL A 56 -12.87 -1.79 -16.54
C VAL A 56 -13.94 -0.96 -15.88
N LYS A 57 -15.20 -1.34 -16.07
CA LYS A 57 -16.37 -0.61 -15.52
C LYS A 57 -16.88 -1.32 -14.28
N ILE A 58 -17.06 -0.57 -13.18
CA ILE A 58 -17.65 -1.07 -11.94
C ILE A 58 -19.16 -0.80 -11.87
N PRO A 59 -19.91 -1.46 -10.97
CA PRO A 59 -21.37 -1.33 -10.88
C PRO A 59 -21.88 0.10 -10.63
N SER A 60 -21.09 0.94 -9.94
CA SER A 60 -21.45 2.36 -9.72
C SER A 60 -21.48 3.19 -11.02
N GLY A 61 -20.96 2.67 -12.12
CA GLY A 61 -20.86 3.36 -13.40
C GLY A 61 -19.50 4.02 -13.66
N VAL A 62 -18.58 4.01 -12.70
CA VAL A 62 -17.21 4.50 -12.90
C VAL A 62 -16.43 3.51 -13.77
N THR A 63 -15.63 4.05 -14.68
CA THR A 63 -14.77 3.26 -15.58
C THR A 63 -13.32 3.65 -15.37
N PHE A 64 -12.46 2.66 -15.24
CA PHE A 64 -11.02 2.80 -15.11
C PHE A 64 -10.33 2.22 -16.33
N THR A 65 -9.28 2.88 -16.82
CA THR A 65 -8.40 2.32 -17.84
C THR A 65 -6.96 2.60 -17.42
N LEU A 66 -6.16 1.56 -17.31
CA LEU A 66 -4.73 1.69 -17.02
C LEU A 66 -3.94 1.38 -18.28
N SER A 67 -3.00 2.24 -18.65
CA SER A 67 -2.10 1.95 -19.75
C SER A 67 -1.14 0.82 -19.40
N GLU A 68 -0.58 0.16 -20.40
CA GLU A 68 0.57 -0.73 -20.15
C GLU A 68 1.68 0.05 -19.42
N PRO A 69 2.32 -0.60 -18.43
CA PRO A 69 3.48 -0.02 -17.77
C PRO A 69 4.63 0.18 -18.76
N ILE A 70 5.33 1.28 -18.61
CA ILE A 70 6.59 1.53 -19.29
C ILE A 70 7.71 1.75 -18.29
N SER A 71 8.92 1.33 -18.62
CA SER A 71 10.09 1.62 -17.78
C SER A 71 10.41 3.11 -17.83
N PHE A 72 10.68 3.71 -16.66
CA PHE A 72 11.09 5.10 -16.59
C PHE A 72 12.32 5.28 -15.68
N ARG A 73 12.88 6.48 -15.68
CA ARG A 73 13.97 6.86 -14.79
C ARG A 73 13.46 7.89 -13.77
N PRO A 74 13.39 7.52 -12.49
CA PRO A 74 12.99 8.46 -11.45
C PRO A 74 13.88 9.68 -11.38
N GLY A 75 13.29 10.82 -11.08
CA GLY A 75 13.96 12.06 -10.80
C GLY A 75 14.83 11.99 -9.54
N LYS A 76 15.72 12.98 -9.38
CA LYS A 76 16.66 13.01 -8.24
C LYS A 76 15.96 13.02 -6.87
N PHE A 77 14.77 13.59 -6.83
CA PHE A 77 14.00 13.79 -5.59
C PHE A 77 12.80 12.85 -5.47
N ALA A 78 12.69 11.88 -6.37
CA ALA A 78 11.61 10.90 -6.30
C ALA A 78 11.70 10.09 -5.00
N ALA A 79 10.56 9.89 -4.35
CA ALA A 79 10.42 9.01 -3.19
C ALA A 79 9.93 7.61 -3.61
N GLY A 80 10.23 6.58 -2.81
CA GLY A 80 9.80 5.20 -3.10
C GLY A 80 10.74 4.41 -4.01
N GLN A 81 11.88 4.99 -4.42
CA GLN A 81 12.91 4.28 -5.17
C GLN A 81 13.57 3.19 -4.32
N LEU A 82 13.53 1.95 -4.76
CA LEU A 82 14.23 0.84 -4.12
C LEU A 82 15.37 0.34 -5.02
N PRO A 83 16.63 0.30 -4.52
CA PRO A 83 17.78 -0.15 -5.30
C PRO A 83 17.58 -1.57 -5.83
N GLY A 84 17.88 -1.79 -7.11
CA GLY A 84 17.78 -3.10 -7.77
C GLY A 84 16.39 -3.44 -8.29
N GLN A 85 15.39 -2.64 -7.99
CA GLN A 85 14.04 -2.81 -8.54
C GLN A 85 13.87 -2.12 -9.90
N ARG A 86 12.81 -2.50 -10.61
CA ARG A 86 12.38 -1.87 -11.86
C ARG A 86 11.40 -0.75 -11.56
N TYR A 87 11.66 0.39 -12.17
CA TYR A 87 10.79 1.56 -12.07
C TYR A 87 9.86 1.59 -13.26
N GLN A 88 8.56 1.59 -12.98
CA GLN A 88 7.51 1.54 -13.99
C GLN A 88 6.54 2.67 -13.76
N GLU A 89 6.13 3.30 -14.84
CA GLU A 89 5.03 4.25 -14.85
C GLU A 89 3.91 3.76 -15.73
N PHE A 90 2.70 4.14 -15.39
CA PHE A 90 1.51 3.92 -16.20
C PHE A 90 0.52 5.06 -15.97
N LYS A 91 -0.32 5.25 -16.96
CA LYS A 91 -1.37 6.25 -16.92
C LYS A 91 -2.64 5.63 -16.38
N VAL A 92 -3.32 6.35 -15.48
CA VAL A 92 -4.64 6.00 -14.96
C VAL A 92 -5.64 6.98 -15.53
N ASP A 93 -6.57 6.49 -16.34
CA ASP A 93 -7.71 7.23 -16.88
C ASP A 93 -8.97 6.79 -16.13
N ILE A 94 -9.71 7.74 -15.54
CA ILE A 94 -10.95 7.48 -14.82
C ILE A 94 -12.06 8.31 -15.43
N THR A 95 -13.18 7.66 -15.75
CA THR A 95 -14.41 8.33 -16.23
C THR A 95 -15.52 8.05 -15.22
N ASN A 96 -16.09 9.12 -14.65
CA ASN A 96 -17.22 9.03 -13.76
C ASN A 96 -18.54 9.01 -14.56
N GLY A 97 -19.01 7.81 -14.92
CA GLY A 97 -20.30 7.60 -15.55
C GLY A 97 -21.47 7.47 -14.57
N SER A 98 -21.26 7.74 -13.28
CA SER A 98 -22.31 7.76 -12.25
C SER A 98 -23.05 9.12 -12.25
N THR A 99 -24.07 9.24 -11.39
CA THR A 99 -24.88 10.46 -11.24
C THR A 99 -24.39 11.39 -10.13
N ALA A 100 -23.38 10.98 -9.36
CA ALA A 100 -22.83 11.74 -8.24
C ALA A 100 -21.31 11.96 -8.41
N PRO A 101 -20.71 12.97 -7.79
CA PRO A 101 -19.25 13.10 -7.71
C PRO A 101 -18.63 11.87 -7.02
N VAL A 102 -17.43 11.49 -7.45
CA VAL A 102 -16.62 10.40 -6.86
C VAL A 102 -15.38 11.01 -6.23
N ASP A 103 -15.18 10.74 -4.94
CA ASP A 103 -13.96 11.11 -4.25
C ASP A 103 -12.85 10.10 -4.59
N LEU A 104 -11.72 10.60 -5.06
CA LEU A 104 -10.55 9.80 -5.44
C LEU A 104 -9.35 10.06 -4.51
N ALA A 105 -9.47 10.93 -3.52
CA ALA A 105 -8.35 11.35 -2.67
C ALA A 105 -7.71 10.19 -1.87
N THR A 106 -8.47 9.12 -1.63
CA THR A 106 -8.02 7.91 -0.95
C THR A 106 -7.70 6.75 -1.89
N LEU A 107 -7.64 7.02 -3.21
CA LEU A 107 -7.28 6.01 -4.19
C LEU A 107 -5.83 5.59 -4.00
N ILE A 108 -5.58 4.30 -3.92
CA ILE A 108 -4.26 3.68 -3.88
C ILE A 108 -4.15 2.59 -4.93
N VAL A 109 -2.94 2.34 -5.41
CA VAL A 109 -2.63 1.26 -6.35
C VAL A 109 -1.63 0.32 -5.69
N ALA A 110 -2.06 -0.88 -5.36
CA ALA A 110 -1.18 -1.93 -4.85
C ALA A 110 -0.71 -2.80 -6.01
N GLY A 111 0.60 -2.80 -6.28
CA GLY A 111 1.23 -3.63 -7.30
C GLY A 111 1.85 -4.90 -6.73
N LYS A 112 1.77 -5.99 -7.48
CA LYS A 112 2.40 -7.27 -7.15
C LYS A 112 2.91 -7.95 -8.42
N THR A 113 4.15 -8.46 -8.35
CA THR A 113 4.73 -9.39 -9.33
C THR A 113 4.83 -10.80 -8.74
N THR A 114 5.27 -11.78 -9.51
CA THR A 114 5.60 -13.11 -8.97
C THR A 114 6.79 -13.07 -8.01
N SER A 115 7.65 -12.07 -8.13
CA SER A 115 8.85 -11.88 -7.29
C SER A 115 8.58 -11.11 -6.01
N GLY A 116 7.50 -10.31 -5.91
CA GLY A 116 7.19 -9.55 -4.70
C GLY A 116 6.18 -8.42 -4.89
N LEU A 117 6.04 -7.61 -3.85
CA LEU A 117 5.17 -6.43 -3.86
C LEU A 117 5.92 -5.23 -4.48
N CYS A 118 5.17 -4.38 -5.15
CA CYS A 118 5.66 -3.09 -5.61
C CYS A 118 5.46 -2.01 -4.54
N VAL A 119 6.25 -0.95 -4.61
CA VAL A 119 6.17 0.24 -3.76
C VAL A 119 5.86 1.44 -4.64
N ASP A 120 4.97 2.32 -4.17
CA ASP A 120 4.63 3.55 -4.89
C ASP A 120 5.85 4.47 -5.03
N ILE A 121 5.98 5.08 -6.20
CA ILE A 121 6.94 6.15 -6.47
C ILE A 121 6.19 7.46 -6.60
N PHE A 122 6.62 8.43 -5.80
CA PHE A 122 6.18 9.83 -5.92
C PHE A 122 7.31 10.63 -6.57
N ASP A 123 7.03 11.18 -7.74
CA ASP A 123 8.00 11.88 -8.58
C ASP A 123 7.34 13.04 -9.32
N GLY A 124 7.34 14.22 -8.70
CA GLY A 124 6.73 15.42 -9.26
C GLY A 124 7.39 15.87 -10.57
N ASP A 125 8.70 15.59 -10.77
CA ASP A 125 9.40 15.91 -12.02
C ASP A 125 8.83 15.09 -13.21
N ASN A 126 8.27 13.91 -12.94
CA ASN A 126 7.61 13.03 -13.92
C ASN A 126 6.07 13.03 -13.78
N GLY A 127 5.49 13.97 -13.03
CA GLY A 127 4.03 14.11 -12.88
C GLY A 127 3.35 13.00 -12.08
N MET A 128 4.09 12.31 -11.19
CA MET A 128 3.57 11.26 -10.32
C MET A 128 3.32 11.81 -8.92
N GLU A 129 2.20 12.49 -8.75
CA GLU A 129 1.83 13.18 -7.49
C GLU A 129 0.87 12.36 -6.62
N GLY A 130 0.51 11.14 -7.06
CA GLY A 130 -0.47 10.29 -6.41
C GLY A 130 -1.90 10.57 -6.86
N ALA A 131 -2.88 10.22 -6.01
CA ALA A 131 -4.30 10.35 -6.31
C ALA A 131 -4.76 11.81 -6.40
N PRO A 132 -5.72 12.12 -7.30
CA PRO A 132 -6.34 13.44 -7.40
C PRO A 132 -7.04 13.82 -6.08
N GLN A 133 -6.83 15.06 -5.61
CA GLN A 133 -7.38 15.51 -4.34
C GLN A 133 -8.79 16.11 -4.46
N GLU A 134 -9.22 16.46 -5.68
CA GLU A 134 -10.55 17.00 -5.92
C GLU A 134 -11.51 15.90 -6.39
N PRO A 135 -12.78 15.90 -5.92
CA PRO A 135 -13.76 14.93 -6.37
C PRO A 135 -14.03 15.04 -7.87
N LEU A 136 -14.11 13.91 -8.55
CA LEU A 136 -14.43 13.83 -9.97
C LEU A 136 -15.95 13.96 -10.17
N ALA A 137 -16.40 15.08 -10.73
CA ALA A 137 -17.81 15.33 -10.96
C ALA A 137 -18.45 14.30 -11.92
N ALA A 138 -19.77 14.09 -11.81
CA ALA A 138 -20.54 13.22 -12.68
C ALA A 138 -20.33 13.56 -14.17
N GLY A 139 -20.13 12.56 -15.01
CA GLY A 139 -19.89 12.69 -16.44
C GLY A 139 -18.51 13.25 -16.82
N LYS A 140 -17.60 13.45 -15.88
CA LYS A 140 -16.24 13.94 -16.14
C LYS A 140 -15.24 12.81 -16.16
N SER A 141 -14.08 13.11 -16.78
CA SER A 141 -12.92 12.21 -16.80
C SER A 141 -11.68 12.93 -16.29
N ILE A 142 -10.76 12.19 -15.72
CA ILE A 142 -9.45 12.63 -15.28
C ILE A 142 -8.38 11.64 -15.70
N SER A 143 -7.16 12.13 -15.86
CA SER A 143 -5.99 11.36 -16.27
C SER A 143 -4.80 11.78 -15.43
N PHE A 144 -4.04 10.83 -14.91
CA PHE A 144 -2.82 11.09 -14.14
C PHE A 144 -1.85 9.92 -14.26
N ASN A 145 -0.57 10.16 -13.94
CA ASN A 145 0.46 9.13 -13.96
C ASN A 145 0.64 8.53 -12.56
N TRP A 146 0.97 7.24 -12.54
CA TRP A 146 1.31 6.50 -11.33
C TRP A 146 2.62 5.78 -11.52
N GLY A 147 3.49 5.81 -10.51
CA GLY A 147 4.79 5.18 -10.53
C GLY A 147 4.91 4.05 -9.52
N LEU A 148 5.58 2.97 -9.90
CA LEU A 148 5.86 1.83 -9.03
C LEU A 148 7.34 1.42 -9.14
N SER A 149 7.91 1.06 -8.00
CA SER A 149 9.16 0.32 -7.87
C SER A 149 8.81 -1.14 -7.60
N CYS A 150 9.09 -2.03 -8.55
CA CYS A 150 8.72 -3.44 -8.49
C CYS A 150 9.94 -4.35 -8.51
N ASP A 151 9.94 -5.36 -7.64
CA ASP A 151 10.82 -6.52 -7.84
C ASP A 151 10.29 -7.36 -9.00
N GLY A 152 11.17 -7.93 -9.81
CA GLY A 152 10.79 -8.75 -10.95
C GLY A 152 11.59 -8.47 -12.22
N LYS A 153 11.31 -9.25 -13.25
CA LYS A 153 11.97 -9.17 -14.57
C LYS A 153 10.98 -8.66 -15.60
N SER A 154 11.50 -8.06 -16.68
CA SER A 154 10.69 -7.71 -17.84
C SER A 154 9.92 -8.93 -18.36
N GLY A 155 8.63 -8.75 -18.66
CA GLY A 155 7.74 -9.82 -19.10
C GLY A 155 7.16 -10.70 -18.01
N GLU A 156 7.55 -10.50 -16.74
CA GLU A 156 6.94 -11.16 -15.57
C GLU A 156 5.50 -10.68 -15.36
N GLU A 157 4.66 -11.50 -14.75
CA GLU A 157 3.29 -11.10 -14.46
C GLU A 157 3.23 -9.96 -13.43
N LEU A 158 2.39 -8.98 -13.72
CA LEU A 158 2.09 -7.85 -12.88
C LEU A 158 0.57 -7.77 -12.66
N SER A 159 0.16 -7.76 -11.41
CA SER A 159 -1.22 -7.47 -10.98
C SER A 159 -1.23 -6.13 -10.23
N LEU A 160 -2.16 -5.27 -10.61
CA LEU A 160 -2.45 -3.99 -9.96
C LEU A 160 -3.85 -4.02 -9.39
N VAL A 161 -3.97 -3.80 -8.09
CA VAL A 161 -5.27 -3.65 -7.41
C VAL A 161 -5.45 -2.18 -7.05
N LEU A 162 -6.51 -1.57 -7.58
CA LEU A 162 -6.93 -0.24 -7.18
C LEU A 162 -7.95 -0.36 -6.05
N SER A 163 -7.71 0.39 -4.99
CA SER A 163 -8.59 0.47 -3.82
C SER A 163 -8.94 1.92 -3.53
N ASN A 164 -10.15 2.17 -3.06
CA ASN A 164 -10.58 3.48 -2.58
C ASN A 164 -11.30 3.33 -1.25
N GLU A 165 -11.06 4.21 -0.29
CA GLU A 165 -11.59 4.11 1.08
C GLU A 165 -11.30 2.73 1.73
N GLY A 166 -10.16 2.11 1.38
CA GLY A 166 -9.75 0.79 1.87
C GLY A 166 -10.49 -0.39 1.24
N VAL A 167 -11.37 -0.17 0.27
CA VAL A 167 -12.10 -1.22 -0.44
C VAL A 167 -11.47 -1.45 -1.81
N ALA A 168 -11.10 -2.70 -2.12
CA ALA A 168 -10.63 -3.07 -3.44
C ALA A 168 -11.73 -2.87 -4.49
N ILE A 169 -11.41 -2.14 -5.57
CA ILE A 169 -12.38 -1.74 -6.60
C ILE A 169 -12.17 -2.57 -7.86
N ILE A 170 -10.97 -2.54 -8.41
CA ILE A 170 -10.63 -3.28 -9.64
C ILE A 170 -9.28 -3.96 -9.51
N GLU A 171 -9.10 -5.02 -10.29
CA GLU A 171 -7.82 -5.64 -10.56
C GLU A 171 -7.50 -5.56 -12.05
N VAL A 172 -6.28 -5.13 -12.37
CA VAL A 172 -5.76 -5.10 -13.74
C VAL A 172 -4.49 -5.93 -13.81
N THR A 173 -4.42 -6.83 -14.78
CA THR A 173 -3.29 -7.74 -14.94
C THR A 173 -2.61 -7.58 -16.28
N GLY A 174 -1.30 -7.85 -16.31
CA GLY A 174 -0.48 -7.79 -17.51
C GLY A 174 0.97 -8.14 -17.23
N LYS A 175 1.90 -7.41 -17.82
CA LYS A 175 3.34 -7.70 -17.75
C LYS A 175 4.14 -6.50 -17.25
N VAL A 176 5.24 -6.81 -16.54
CA VAL A 176 6.30 -5.87 -16.18
C VAL A 176 7.00 -5.39 -17.46
N ALA A 177 7.23 -4.07 -17.60
CA ALA A 177 7.96 -3.47 -18.72
C ALA A 177 9.46 -3.81 -18.76
#